data_7dfb50e99ad46092f25512585417f39f
#
_entry.id   7dfb50e99ad46092f25512585417f39f
#
_cell.length_a   1.000
_cell.length_b   1.000
_cell.length_c   1.000
_cell.angle_alpha   90.00
_cell.angle_beta   90.00
_cell.angle_gamma   90.00
#
_symmetry.space_group_name_H-M   'P 1'
#
loop_
_entity.id
_entity.type
_entity.pdbx_description
1 polymer ?
#
loop_
_entity_poly.entity_id
_entity_poly.type
_entity_poly.pdbx_seq_one_letter_code
_entity_poly.pdbx_strand_id
1 'polypeptide(L)'
;MPNEPFNLMSLQEAIDLLGVSRATIDRWRKDKRLPYLKIGKEVWIDRIQLELWVRGGMRNPVPAEKVAAGSAVFPLPSKEASSFQTEIETEITVGYQSGAALLWSALIVKSRGWFEQELRLAEPSRRYRVSWKHADSGMELVEELIAGRVQIASVGDYPIAASMELGRLLPRFQPAMLAFDGKCAGGTGISLVARKEEGIRYGDQLTSSSAISTVIRSSASRRLQAVLDRGRKEAVQVLGSRRMADCLAALLEGRVGAAMLWEPYLTWAQTLGAGMTVAADDCGGDYLTGIMADEAWARTHESVTVSYLKAHIRAHELIRRDPLAAASIIRDASGIPLEVILPVLASIRWDASVYSRDLLTLSRLGEDDSGLKLRSSSLSAGPAFQASYLQEAAAALKLPSLPDMAIPHDWTDDRLY
;
A
#
# COMPACT_ATOMS: atom_id res chain seq x y z
N MET A 1 19.66 8.34 -31.30
CA MET A 1 18.24 8.42 -30.98
C MET A 1 18.06 9.67 -30.13
N PRO A 2 17.34 10.70 -30.59
CA PRO A 2 17.24 11.94 -29.83
C PRO A 2 16.33 11.82 -28.64
N ASN A 3 16.75 12.43 -27.52
CA ASN A 3 15.99 12.67 -26.29
C ASN A 3 14.60 13.23 -26.61
N GLU A 4 13.56 12.61 -26.08
CA GLU A 4 12.24 13.23 -25.98
C GLU A 4 12.18 14.09 -24.71
N PRO A 5 12.29 15.41 -24.80
CA PRO A 5 12.29 16.27 -23.62
C PRO A 5 10.89 16.72 -23.18
N PHE A 6 9.82 16.30 -23.85
CA PHE A 6 8.45 16.74 -23.55
C PHE A 6 7.49 15.55 -23.53
N ASN A 7 6.75 15.39 -22.44
CA ASN A 7 5.70 14.38 -22.28
C ASN A 7 4.42 14.81 -23.00
N LEU A 8 4.56 15.12 -24.31
CA LEU A 8 3.50 15.62 -25.17
C LEU A 8 2.83 14.47 -25.90
N MET A 9 1.51 14.47 -25.92
CA MET A 9 0.68 13.54 -26.67
C MET A 9 -0.09 14.28 -27.77
N SER A 10 -0.40 13.56 -28.83
CA SER A 10 -1.26 14.05 -29.90
C SER A 10 -2.71 14.19 -29.44
N LEU A 11 -3.51 14.95 -30.21
CA LEU A 11 -4.93 15.07 -29.92
C LEU A 11 -5.66 13.72 -30.00
N GLN A 12 -5.22 12.80 -30.86
CA GLN A 12 -5.80 11.47 -30.99
C GLN A 12 -5.50 10.61 -29.75
N GLU A 13 -4.26 10.61 -29.30
CA GLU A 13 -3.88 9.89 -28.07
C GLU A 13 -4.65 10.39 -26.84
N ALA A 14 -4.93 11.70 -26.77
CA ALA A 14 -5.75 12.24 -25.69
C ALA A 14 -7.23 11.83 -25.80
N ILE A 15 -7.78 11.71 -27.02
CA ILE A 15 -9.13 11.16 -27.27
C ILE A 15 -9.22 9.72 -26.75
N ASP A 16 -8.25 8.89 -27.12
CA ASP A 16 -8.21 7.48 -26.75
C ASP A 16 -8.01 7.30 -25.23
N LEU A 17 -7.13 8.12 -24.64
CA LEU A 17 -6.86 8.09 -23.20
C LEU A 17 -8.08 8.51 -22.36
N LEU A 18 -8.83 9.53 -22.81
CA LEU A 18 -9.99 10.05 -22.07
C LEU A 18 -11.29 9.30 -22.39
N GLY A 19 -11.31 8.45 -23.42
CA GLY A 19 -12.49 7.73 -23.86
C GLY A 19 -13.63 8.63 -24.35
N VAL A 20 -13.31 9.80 -24.94
CA VAL A 20 -14.31 10.79 -25.38
C VAL A 20 -14.32 10.96 -26.89
N SER A 21 -15.39 11.54 -27.44
CA SER A 21 -15.45 11.83 -28.88
C SER A 21 -14.58 13.02 -29.27
N ARG A 22 -14.10 13.03 -30.52
CA ARG A 22 -13.35 14.16 -31.09
C ARG A 22 -14.12 15.49 -30.97
N ALA A 23 -15.44 15.45 -31.17
CA ALA A 23 -16.28 16.63 -31.01
C ALA A 23 -16.27 17.20 -29.59
N THR A 24 -16.17 16.32 -28.58
CA THR A 24 -16.07 16.70 -27.18
C THR A 24 -14.75 17.40 -26.87
N ILE A 25 -13.62 16.87 -27.35
CA ILE A 25 -12.30 17.49 -27.17
C ILE A 25 -12.22 18.83 -27.94
N ASP A 26 -12.73 18.89 -29.14
CA ASP A 26 -12.76 20.15 -29.93
C ASP A 26 -13.61 21.23 -29.25
N ARG A 27 -14.70 20.85 -28.61
CA ARG A 27 -15.53 21.78 -27.81
C ARG A 27 -14.74 22.28 -26.59
N TRP A 28 -14.12 21.39 -25.81
CA TRP A 28 -13.32 21.77 -24.65
C TRP A 28 -12.13 22.67 -25.01
N ARG A 29 -11.53 22.43 -26.19
CA ARG A 29 -10.46 23.28 -26.71
C ARG A 29 -10.97 24.67 -27.10
N LYS A 30 -12.12 24.75 -27.76
CA LYS A 30 -12.76 26.03 -28.12
C LYS A 30 -13.17 26.83 -26.88
N ASP A 31 -13.67 26.16 -25.89
CA ASP A 31 -14.08 26.75 -24.60
C ASP A 31 -12.88 27.10 -23.69
N LYS A 32 -11.65 26.92 -24.19
CA LYS A 32 -10.38 27.10 -23.44
C LYS A 32 -10.33 26.32 -22.10
N ARG A 33 -11.06 25.22 -22.02
CA ARG A 33 -11.08 24.35 -20.82
C ARG A 33 -9.99 23.29 -20.83
N LEU A 34 -9.58 22.82 -22.02
CA LEU A 34 -8.53 21.82 -22.21
C LEU A 34 -7.16 22.50 -22.28
N PRO A 35 -6.17 22.12 -21.47
CA PRO A 35 -4.80 22.59 -21.62
C PRO A 35 -4.17 22.00 -22.88
N TYR A 36 -3.76 22.85 -23.83
CA TYR A 36 -3.09 22.41 -25.06
C TYR A 36 -2.00 23.39 -25.50
N LEU A 37 -1.02 22.86 -26.21
CA LEU A 37 0.04 23.62 -26.89
C LEU A 37 -0.16 23.54 -28.38
N LYS A 38 0.02 24.66 -29.07
CA LYS A 38 -0.01 24.71 -30.55
C LYS A 38 1.42 24.87 -31.06
N ILE A 39 1.95 23.83 -31.72
CA ILE A 39 3.29 23.82 -32.31
C ILE A 39 3.11 23.76 -33.84
N GLY A 40 3.31 24.89 -34.53
CA GLY A 40 3.04 24.99 -35.96
C GLY A 40 1.56 24.83 -36.30
N LYS A 41 1.22 23.83 -37.13
CA LYS A 41 -0.16 23.47 -37.49
C LYS A 41 -0.77 22.40 -36.59
N GLU A 42 0.02 21.78 -35.71
CA GLU A 42 -0.38 20.67 -34.88
C GLU A 42 -0.74 21.10 -33.45
N VAL A 43 -1.63 20.36 -32.85
CA VAL A 43 -2.08 20.55 -31.45
C VAL A 43 -1.54 19.40 -30.60
N TRP A 44 -0.80 19.78 -29.59
CA TRP A 44 -0.20 18.86 -28.62
C TRP A 44 -0.76 19.10 -27.24
N ILE A 45 -0.85 18.07 -26.44
CA ILE A 45 -1.36 18.11 -25.07
C ILE A 45 -0.28 17.56 -24.15
N ASP A 46 0.08 18.32 -23.14
CA ASP A 46 0.97 17.86 -22.08
C ASP A 46 0.20 16.87 -21.19
N ARG A 47 0.72 15.66 -21.09
CA ARG A 47 0.09 14.56 -20.38
C ARG A 47 -0.12 14.88 -18.89
N ILE A 48 0.86 15.52 -18.25
CA ILE A 48 0.80 15.90 -16.84
C ILE A 48 -0.29 16.96 -16.62
N GLN A 49 -0.32 17.98 -17.51
CA GLN A 49 -1.35 19.02 -17.46
C GLN A 49 -2.75 18.48 -17.72
N LEU A 50 -2.88 17.51 -18.61
CA LEU A 50 -4.15 16.83 -18.87
C LEU A 50 -4.64 16.04 -17.64
N GLU A 51 -3.74 15.30 -17.00
CA GLU A 51 -4.06 14.55 -15.77
C GLU A 51 -4.47 15.47 -14.62
N LEU A 52 -3.76 16.58 -14.42
CA LEU A 52 -4.10 17.59 -13.41
C LEU A 52 -5.46 18.24 -13.70
N TRP A 53 -5.75 18.54 -14.95
CA TRP A 53 -7.03 19.11 -15.38
C TRP A 53 -8.21 18.15 -15.15
N VAL A 54 -8.04 16.88 -15.47
CA VAL A 54 -9.04 15.83 -15.20
C VAL A 54 -9.26 15.67 -13.68
N ARG A 55 -8.20 15.62 -12.90
CA ARG A 55 -8.28 15.52 -11.42
C ARG A 55 -8.90 16.75 -10.77
N GLY A 56 -8.67 17.94 -11.35
CA GLY A 56 -9.25 19.21 -10.89
C GLY A 56 -10.74 19.39 -11.22
N GLY A 57 -11.44 18.35 -11.67
CA GLY A 57 -12.86 18.40 -12.01
C GLY A 57 -13.17 19.23 -13.23
N MET A 58 -12.26 19.28 -14.21
CA MET A 58 -12.40 19.98 -15.50
C MET A 58 -12.65 21.50 -15.38
N ARG A 59 -12.19 22.13 -14.29
CA ARG A 59 -12.23 23.58 -14.11
C ARG A 59 -11.08 24.26 -14.85
N ASN A 60 -11.29 25.51 -15.28
CA ASN A 60 -10.36 26.26 -16.15
C ASN A 60 -8.93 26.27 -15.60
N PRO A 61 -7.90 25.98 -16.43
CA PRO A 61 -6.51 26.21 -16.05
C PRO A 61 -6.24 27.71 -15.93
N VAL A 62 -5.42 28.09 -14.94
CA VAL A 62 -4.88 29.45 -14.82
C VAL A 62 -4.03 29.73 -16.08
N PRO A 63 -4.17 30.88 -16.76
CA PRO A 63 -3.41 31.17 -17.97
C PRO A 63 -1.90 31.23 -17.67
N ALA A 64 -1.12 30.50 -18.42
CA ALA A 64 0.34 30.68 -18.45
C ALA A 64 0.64 32.05 -19.10
N GLU A 65 1.15 32.99 -18.32
CA GLU A 65 1.58 34.28 -18.83
C GLU A 65 2.74 34.13 -19.83
N LYS A 66 2.56 34.83 -20.94
CA LYS A 66 3.55 34.95 -22.00
C LYS A 66 4.81 35.64 -21.48
N VAL A 67 5.92 34.97 -21.54
CA VAL A 67 7.23 35.63 -21.45
C VAL A 67 7.52 36.25 -22.82
N ALA A 68 7.27 37.55 -22.93
CA ALA A 68 7.76 38.38 -24.03
C ALA A 68 8.98 39.15 -23.52
N ALA A 69 10.09 39.01 -24.24
CA ALA A 69 11.29 39.81 -24.02
C ALA A 69 11.01 41.30 -24.39
N GLY A 70 11.34 42.19 -23.49
CA GLY A 70 11.27 43.62 -23.73
C GLY A 70 11.87 44.41 -22.56
N SER A 71 13.07 44.94 -22.76
CA SER A 71 13.75 45.87 -21.85
C SER A 71 12.92 47.13 -21.57
N ALA A 72 12.68 47.43 -20.28
CA ALA A 72 12.43 48.79 -19.83
C ALA A 72 12.91 48.96 -18.40
N VAL A 73 13.85 49.87 -18.25
CA VAL A 73 14.39 50.39 -16.99
C VAL A 73 13.34 51.34 -16.38
N PHE A 74 12.95 51.13 -15.15
CA PHE A 74 12.34 52.16 -14.28
C PHE A 74 12.64 51.90 -12.79
N PRO A 75 12.59 52.92 -11.92
CA PRO A 75 13.50 53.05 -10.81
C PRO A 75 12.97 52.43 -9.49
N LEU A 76 13.92 52.14 -8.58
CA LEU A 76 13.67 51.71 -7.23
C LEU A 76 12.81 52.72 -6.43
N PRO A 77 11.92 52.23 -5.60
CA PRO A 77 11.73 52.78 -4.26
C PRO A 77 12.30 51.85 -3.20
N SER A 78 12.95 52.48 -2.27
CA SER A 78 13.67 51.95 -1.13
C SER A 78 12.79 51.19 -0.15
N LYS A 79 13.37 50.11 0.36
CA LYS A 79 13.26 49.56 1.72
C LYS A 79 11.87 49.42 2.35
N GLU A 80 11.34 48.24 2.24
CA GLU A 80 10.98 47.43 3.43
C GLU A 80 10.97 45.97 2.97
N ALA A 81 12.10 45.29 3.19
CA ALA A 81 12.23 43.87 2.96
C ALA A 81 11.51 43.11 4.07
N SER A 82 10.20 42.91 3.94
CA SER A 82 9.61 41.73 4.56
C SER A 82 10.04 40.54 3.73
N SER A 83 11.01 39.82 4.26
CA SER A 83 11.45 38.53 3.73
C SER A 83 10.28 37.55 3.77
N PHE A 84 9.45 37.51 2.74
CA PHE A 84 8.68 36.32 2.42
C PHE A 84 9.67 35.26 1.95
N GLN A 85 10.34 34.58 2.89
CA GLN A 85 10.88 33.27 2.65
C GLN A 85 9.70 32.41 2.24
N THR A 86 9.62 32.05 0.98
CA THR A 86 8.75 30.98 0.50
C THR A 86 9.26 29.74 1.21
N GLU A 87 8.67 29.41 2.36
CA GLU A 87 8.97 28.19 3.10
C GLU A 87 8.64 27.03 2.16
N ILE A 88 9.68 26.32 1.70
CA ILE A 88 9.52 25.15 0.84
C ILE A 88 8.81 24.08 1.67
N GLU A 89 7.52 23.88 1.39
CA GLU A 89 6.74 22.81 2.00
C GLU A 89 7.14 21.47 1.35
N THR A 90 7.67 20.55 2.15
CA THR A 90 8.02 19.21 1.68
C THR A 90 6.79 18.30 1.72
N GLU A 91 6.36 17.79 0.59
CA GLU A 91 5.22 16.86 0.52
C GLU A 91 5.70 15.42 0.76
N ILE A 92 5.00 14.70 1.64
CA ILE A 92 5.23 13.29 1.94
C ILE A 92 3.91 12.56 1.74
N THR A 93 3.92 11.53 0.90
CA THR A 93 2.74 10.69 0.67
C THR A 93 2.91 9.34 1.33
N VAL A 94 1.95 8.97 2.17
CA VAL A 94 1.87 7.67 2.84
C VAL A 94 0.79 6.82 2.18
N GLY A 95 1.18 5.64 1.70
CA GLY A 95 0.27 4.66 1.12
C GLY A 95 -0.34 3.73 2.16
N TYR A 96 -1.65 3.48 2.09
CA TYR A 96 -2.36 2.63 3.03
C TYR A 96 -3.51 1.86 2.37
N GLN A 97 -3.98 0.80 3.05
CA GLN A 97 -5.11 -0.03 2.62
C GLN A 97 -6.13 -0.15 3.75
N SER A 98 -7.33 0.42 3.60
CA SER A 98 -8.38 0.33 4.61
C SER A 98 -9.02 -1.06 4.72
N GLY A 99 -9.00 -1.83 3.62
CA GLY A 99 -9.59 -3.16 3.52
C GLY A 99 -8.66 -4.32 3.92
N ALA A 100 -7.51 -4.05 4.56
CA ALA A 100 -6.60 -5.07 5.05
C ALA A 100 -6.35 -4.86 6.56
N ALA A 101 -6.92 -5.71 7.39
CA ALA A 101 -6.95 -5.49 8.83
C ALA A 101 -5.58 -5.40 9.49
N LEU A 102 -4.63 -6.20 9.04
CA LEU A 102 -3.27 -6.21 9.58
C LEU A 102 -2.49 -4.91 9.31
N LEU A 103 -3.05 -3.99 8.51
CA LEU A 103 -2.49 -2.68 8.17
C LEU A 103 -3.27 -1.50 8.80
N TRP A 104 -4.15 -1.77 9.75
CA TRP A 104 -5.02 -0.75 10.34
C TRP A 104 -4.29 0.25 11.25
N SER A 105 -3.05 -0.03 11.65
CA SER A 105 -2.21 0.97 12.33
C SER A 105 -2.13 2.29 11.52
N ALA A 106 -1.99 2.19 10.20
CA ALA A 106 -1.96 3.36 9.30
C ALA A 106 -3.26 4.19 9.34
N LEU A 107 -4.43 3.55 9.49
CA LEU A 107 -5.70 4.26 9.66
C LEU A 107 -5.74 5.06 10.96
N ILE A 108 -5.21 4.48 12.04
CA ILE A 108 -5.14 5.14 13.35
C ILE A 108 -4.17 6.32 13.29
N VAL A 109 -2.96 6.12 12.73
CA VAL A 109 -1.96 7.18 12.55
C VAL A 109 -2.56 8.35 11.77
N LYS A 110 -3.21 8.06 10.63
CA LYS A 110 -3.90 9.05 9.79
C LYS A 110 -4.98 9.80 10.55
N SER A 111 -5.91 9.06 11.18
CA SER A 111 -7.08 9.66 11.85
C SER A 111 -6.71 10.50 13.06
N ARG A 112 -5.59 10.16 13.72
CA ARG A 112 -5.10 10.91 14.88
C ARG A 112 -4.13 12.04 14.53
N GLY A 113 -3.69 12.13 13.27
CA GLY A 113 -2.66 13.10 12.84
C GLY A 113 -1.33 12.91 13.58
N TRP A 114 -1.02 11.69 14.00
CA TRP A 114 0.17 11.43 14.81
C TRP A 114 1.47 11.57 14.03
N PHE A 115 1.46 11.23 12.75
CA PHE A 115 2.64 11.43 11.92
C PHE A 115 2.97 12.92 11.75
N GLU A 116 1.98 13.74 11.46
CA GLU A 116 2.12 15.19 11.36
C GLU A 116 2.54 15.82 12.69
N GLN A 117 2.09 15.27 13.82
CA GLN A 117 2.50 15.68 15.15
C GLN A 117 4.00 15.36 15.37
N GLU A 118 4.44 14.14 15.09
CA GLU A 118 5.84 13.72 15.27
C GLU A 118 6.80 14.52 14.37
N LEU A 119 6.39 14.81 13.12
CA LEU A 119 7.18 15.66 12.21
C LEU A 119 7.39 17.06 12.77
N ARG A 120 6.34 17.69 13.32
CA ARG A 120 6.46 19.01 13.94
C ARG A 120 7.35 19.01 15.17
N LEU A 121 7.41 17.92 15.92
CA LEU A 121 8.30 17.78 17.09
C LEU A 121 9.75 17.53 16.67
N ALA A 122 9.97 16.74 15.62
CA ALA A 122 11.30 16.39 15.15
C ALA A 122 11.98 17.55 14.39
N GLU A 123 11.24 18.25 13.54
CA GLU A 123 11.76 19.34 12.70
C GLU A 123 10.84 20.58 12.75
N PRO A 124 10.87 21.35 13.86
CA PRO A 124 9.96 22.49 14.04
C PRO A 124 10.13 23.62 13.02
N SER A 125 11.32 23.72 12.41
CA SER A 125 11.65 24.75 11.41
C SER A 125 11.25 24.39 9.99
N ARG A 126 10.82 23.14 9.74
CA ARG A 126 10.39 22.68 8.42
C ARG A 126 8.88 22.52 8.37
N ARG A 127 8.28 22.84 7.23
CA ARG A 127 6.88 22.56 6.96
C ARG A 127 6.74 21.32 6.11
N TYR A 128 5.95 20.37 6.62
CA TYR A 128 5.62 19.14 5.93
C TYR A 128 4.13 19.11 5.61
N ARG A 129 3.81 18.71 4.37
CA ARG A 129 2.45 18.33 3.98
C ARG A 129 2.38 16.82 3.88
N VAL A 130 1.60 16.19 4.74
CA VAL A 130 1.38 14.74 4.67
C VAL A 130 0.12 14.47 3.84
N SER A 131 0.30 13.73 2.76
CA SER A 131 -0.77 13.22 1.90
C SER A 131 -0.96 11.72 2.14
N TRP A 132 -2.21 11.25 2.12
CA TRP A 132 -2.53 9.84 2.37
C TRP A 132 -3.16 9.24 1.13
N LYS A 133 -2.48 8.26 0.52
CA LYS A 133 -2.95 7.56 -0.68
C LYS A 133 -3.54 6.21 -0.32
N HIS A 134 -4.85 6.06 -0.51
CA HIS A 134 -5.52 4.78 -0.42
C HIS A 134 -5.26 3.94 -1.67
N ALA A 135 -5.05 2.63 -1.48
CA ALA A 135 -4.98 1.65 -2.56
C ALA A 135 -5.83 0.41 -2.23
N ASP A 136 -6.35 -0.22 -3.27
CA ASP A 136 -7.12 -1.46 -3.14
C ASP A 136 -6.23 -2.71 -3.05
N SER A 137 -4.96 -2.60 -3.47
CA SER A 137 -3.98 -3.68 -3.39
C SER A 137 -2.60 -3.20 -2.95
N GLY A 138 -1.82 -4.09 -2.29
CA GLY A 138 -0.45 -3.79 -1.89
C GLY A 138 0.49 -3.61 -3.08
N MET A 139 0.25 -4.29 -4.20
CA MET A 139 1.06 -4.13 -5.41
C MET A 139 0.91 -2.75 -6.05
N GLU A 140 -0.28 -2.15 -5.99
CA GLU A 140 -0.47 -0.76 -6.40
C GLU A 140 0.43 0.19 -5.59
N LEU A 141 0.56 -0.03 -4.27
CA LEU A 141 1.45 0.77 -3.43
C LEU A 141 2.93 0.52 -3.74
N VAL A 142 3.32 -0.70 -4.10
CA VAL A 142 4.69 -1.00 -4.56
C VAL A 142 4.98 -0.25 -5.87
N GLU A 143 4.06 -0.24 -6.82
CA GLU A 143 4.19 0.52 -8.08
C GLU A 143 4.31 2.03 -7.82
N GLU A 144 3.59 2.56 -6.83
CA GLU A 144 3.70 3.97 -6.42
C GLU A 144 5.02 4.30 -5.70
N LEU A 145 5.57 3.36 -4.89
CA LEU A 145 6.91 3.49 -4.30
C LEU A 145 7.99 3.55 -5.38
N ILE A 146 7.95 2.61 -6.35
CA ILE A 146 8.89 2.57 -7.49
C ILE A 146 8.84 3.88 -8.29
N ALA A 147 7.65 4.44 -8.45
CA ALA A 147 7.45 5.72 -9.16
C ALA A 147 7.78 6.96 -8.32
N GLY A 148 8.14 6.81 -7.05
CA GLY A 148 8.42 7.91 -6.12
C GLY A 148 7.20 8.77 -5.76
N ARG A 149 5.98 8.32 -6.07
CA ARG A 149 4.73 9.02 -5.74
C ARG A 149 4.21 8.73 -4.33
N VAL A 150 4.66 7.63 -3.75
CA VAL A 150 4.49 7.27 -2.34
C VAL A 150 5.87 7.09 -1.74
N GLN A 151 6.10 7.59 -0.54
CA GLN A 151 7.39 7.51 0.14
C GLN A 151 7.41 6.40 1.20
N ILE A 152 6.30 6.20 1.87
CA ILE A 152 6.12 5.15 2.89
C ILE A 152 4.83 4.39 2.56
N ALA A 153 4.87 3.06 2.56
CA ALA A 153 3.70 2.24 2.24
C ALA A 153 3.53 1.09 3.23
N SER A 154 2.27 0.86 3.64
CA SER A 154 1.87 -0.30 4.45
C SER A 154 1.34 -1.40 3.52
N VAL A 155 2.01 -2.57 3.48
CA VAL A 155 1.74 -3.64 2.52
C VAL A 155 1.82 -5.04 3.15
N GLY A 156 1.19 -6.02 2.50
CA GLY A 156 1.24 -7.44 2.90
C GLY A 156 2.54 -8.15 2.51
N ASP A 157 2.69 -9.37 2.94
CA ASP A 157 3.89 -10.19 2.73
C ASP A 157 4.21 -10.47 1.25
N TYR A 158 3.22 -10.76 0.41
CA TYR A 158 3.45 -10.94 -1.03
C TYR A 158 3.96 -9.65 -1.70
N PRO A 159 3.35 -8.47 -1.54
CA PRO A 159 3.92 -7.23 -2.03
C PRO A 159 5.33 -6.93 -1.49
N ILE A 160 5.64 -7.27 -0.21
CA ILE A 160 6.99 -7.15 0.34
C ILE A 160 7.96 -8.03 -0.46
N ALA A 161 7.68 -9.33 -0.60
CA ALA A 161 8.53 -10.25 -1.35
C ALA A 161 8.68 -9.82 -2.82
N ALA A 162 7.59 -9.44 -3.49
CA ALA A 162 7.60 -8.96 -4.86
C ALA A 162 8.43 -7.67 -5.02
N SER A 163 8.37 -6.75 -4.08
CA SER A 163 9.17 -5.51 -4.11
C SER A 163 10.67 -5.80 -4.04
N MET A 164 11.09 -6.78 -3.23
CA MET A 164 12.49 -7.20 -3.13
C MET A 164 13.00 -7.76 -4.47
N GLU A 165 12.17 -8.52 -5.17
CA GLU A 165 12.51 -9.01 -6.51
C GLU A 165 12.59 -7.90 -7.55
N LEU A 166 11.62 -6.97 -7.52
CA LEU A 166 11.63 -5.80 -8.40
C LEU A 166 12.85 -4.91 -8.13
N GLY A 167 13.29 -4.76 -6.88
CA GLY A 167 14.51 -4.04 -6.53
C GLY A 167 15.80 -4.63 -7.15
N ARG A 168 15.84 -5.97 -7.36
CA ARG A 168 16.96 -6.62 -8.07
C ARG A 168 16.97 -6.32 -9.57
N LEU A 169 15.80 -6.06 -10.15
CA LEU A 169 15.63 -5.78 -11.57
C LEU A 169 15.69 -4.28 -11.90
N LEU A 170 15.38 -3.43 -10.93
CA LEU A 170 15.25 -1.98 -11.08
C LEU A 170 16.36 -1.25 -10.30
N PRO A 171 17.49 -0.87 -10.93
CA PRO A 171 18.65 -0.31 -10.20
C PRO A 171 18.37 0.99 -9.41
N ARG A 172 17.27 1.69 -9.74
CA ARG A 172 16.88 2.95 -9.07
C ARG A 172 15.91 2.76 -7.92
N PHE A 173 15.45 1.54 -7.68
CA PHE A 173 14.55 1.20 -6.60
C PHE A 173 15.21 0.21 -5.67
N GLN A 174 15.40 0.60 -4.43
CA GLN A 174 15.97 -0.25 -3.38
C GLN A 174 14.95 -0.38 -2.25
N PRO A 175 14.08 -1.39 -2.29
CA PRO A 175 13.07 -1.57 -1.26
C PRO A 175 13.70 -1.86 0.08
N ALA A 176 13.34 -1.08 1.09
CA ALA A 176 13.70 -1.30 2.48
C ALA A 176 12.45 -1.57 3.31
N MET A 177 12.52 -2.58 4.15
CA MET A 177 11.52 -2.84 5.17
C MET A 177 11.91 -2.12 6.45
N LEU A 178 11.02 -1.26 6.95
CA LEU A 178 11.27 -0.39 8.11
C LEU A 178 10.77 -1.01 9.41
N ALA A 179 9.64 -1.70 9.38
CA ALA A 179 9.01 -2.34 10.53
C ALA A 179 7.96 -3.36 10.06
N PHE A 180 7.60 -4.30 10.92
CA PHE A 180 6.35 -5.05 10.75
C PHE A 180 5.15 -4.26 11.25
N ASP A 181 3.94 -4.70 10.86
CA ASP A 181 2.65 -4.20 11.36
C ASP A 181 1.91 -5.36 12.05
N GLY A 182 0.72 -5.70 11.61
CA GLY A 182 0.00 -6.85 12.10
C GLY A 182 0.62 -8.18 11.62
N LYS A 183 0.56 -9.18 12.47
CA LYS A 183 1.04 -10.55 12.21
C LYS A 183 -0.01 -11.57 12.63
N CYS A 184 -0.21 -12.61 11.84
CA CYS A 184 -1.06 -13.74 12.17
C CYS A 184 -0.27 -15.04 12.04
N ALA A 185 -0.43 -15.93 13.02
CA ALA A 185 0.19 -17.25 12.98
C ALA A 185 -0.41 -18.14 11.89
N GLY A 186 0.31 -19.18 11.53
CA GLY A 186 0.01 -20.08 10.43
C GLY A 186 -1.45 -20.43 10.27
N GLY A 187 -1.97 -20.21 9.06
CA GLY A 187 -3.35 -20.48 8.66
C GLY A 187 -4.38 -19.46 9.15
N THR A 188 -4.01 -18.47 9.96
CA THR A 188 -4.91 -17.41 10.40
C THR A 188 -4.66 -16.10 9.63
N GLY A 189 -5.62 -15.19 9.65
CA GLY A 189 -5.55 -13.89 8.95
C GLY A 189 -5.83 -13.94 7.46
N ILE A 190 -5.58 -15.06 6.77
CA ILE A 190 -6.02 -15.37 5.41
C ILE A 190 -6.47 -16.81 5.36
N SER A 191 -7.67 -17.08 4.85
CA SER A 191 -8.20 -18.44 4.73
C SER A 191 -9.13 -18.58 3.53
N LEU A 192 -9.28 -19.81 3.05
CA LEU A 192 -10.30 -20.17 2.08
C LEU A 192 -11.64 -20.33 2.83
N VAL A 193 -12.66 -19.62 2.37
CA VAL A 193 -14.04 -19.75 2.87
C VAL A 193 -14.87 -20.38 1.77
N ALA A 194 -15.45 -21.53 2.06
CA ALA A 194 -16.36 -22.22 1.14
C ALA A 194 -17.81 -22.08 1.62
N ARG A 195 -18.73 -21.92 0.68
CA ARG A 195 -20.18 -21.95 0.97
C ARG A 195 -20.55 -23.31 1.59
N LYS A 196 -21.51 -23.31 2.51
CA LYS A 196 -21.95 -24.53 3.20
C LYS A 196 -22.48 -25.59 2.23
N GLU A 197 -23.14 -25.15 1.16
CA GLU A 197 -23.73 -26.00 0.14
C GLU A 197 -22.66 -26.78 -0.66
N GLU A 198 -21.44 -26.27 -0.73
CA GLU A 198 -20.33 -26.93 -1.44
C GLU A 198 -19.78 -28.14 -0.66
N GLY A 199 -20.01 -28.20 0.65
CA GLY A 199 -19.55 -29.30 1.49
C GLY A 199 -18.02 -29.39 1.66
N ILE A 200 -17.27 -28.36 1.22
CA ILE A 200 -15.81 -28.33 1.24
C ILE A 200 -15.33 -28.00 2.64
N ARG A 201 -14.55 -28.88 3.26
CA ARG A 201 -13.91 -28.69 4.58
C ARG A 201 -12.39 -28.66 4.50
N TYR A 202 -11.81 -29.26 3.46
CA TYR A 202 -10.39 -29.37 3.22
C TYR A 202 -10.06 -28.97 1.78
N GLY A 203 -8.84 -28.46 1.56
CA GLY A 203 -8.40 -27.99 0.24
C GLY A 203 -8.40 -29.10 -0.83
N ASP A 204 -8.19 -30.35 -0.43
CA ASP A 204 -8.22 -31.51 -1.32
C ASP A 204 -9.61 -31.86 -1.88
N GLN A 205 -10.68 -31.32 -1.29
CA GLN A 205 -12.06 -31.49 -1.74
C GLN A 205 -12.47 -30.53 -2.85
N LEU A 206 -11.62 -29.54 -3.21
CA LEU A 206 -11.83 -28.68 -4.35
C LEU A 206 -11.85 -29.50 -5.65
N THR A 207 -12.81 -29.20 -6.53
CA THR A 207 -12.99 -29.90 -7.82
C THR A 207 -12.95 -28.92 -8.99
N SER A 208 -12.89 -29.41 -10.21
CA SER A 208 -12.95 -28.60 -11.42
C SER A 208 -14.23 -27.78 -11.57
N SER A 209 -15.31 -28.17 -10.88
CA SER A 209 -16.55 -27.40 -10.83
C SER A 209 -16.53 -26.27 -9.81
N SER A 210 -15.52 -26.26 -8.91
CA SER A 210 -15.40 -25.21 -7.90
C SER A 210 -14.89 -23.92 -8.54
N ALA A 211 -15.68 -22.85 -8.46
CA ALA A 211 -15.22 -21.49 -8.81
C ALA A 211 -14.76 -20.80 -7.54
N ILE A 212 -13.54 -20.24 -7.55
CA ILE A 212 -12.93 -19.60 -6.40
C ILE A 212 -12.58 -18.15 -6.74
N SER A 213 -12.99 -17.19 -5.89
CA SER A 213 -12.61 -15.79 -6.04
C SER A 213 -11.40 -15.44 -5.14
N THR A 214 -10.50 -14.62 -5.68
CA THR A 214 -9.36 -14.08 -4.93
C THR A 214 -8.90 -12.75 -5.54
N VAL A 215 -8.20 -11.93 -4.74
CA VAL A 215 -7.51 -10.74 -5.27
C VAL A 215 -6.23 -11.20 -5.95
N ILE A 216 -6.07 -10.86 -7.23
CA ILE A 216 -4.89 -11.24 -8.01
C ILE A 216 -3.62 -10.52 -7.54
N ARG A 217 -2.43 -11.14 -7.71
CA ARG A 217 -1.13 -10.59 -7.32
C ARG A 217 -1.12 -10.11 -5.86
N SER A 218 -1.59 -10.95 -4.95
CA SER A 218 -1.74 -10.64 -3.54
C SER A 218 -1.34 -11.80 -2.63
N SER A 219 -1.23 -11.54 -1.34
CA SER A 219 -1.04 -12.57 -0.32
C SER A 219 -2.11 -13.66 -0.34
N ALA A 220 -3.35 -13.30 -0.72
CA ALA A 220 -4.45 -14.27 -0.86
C ALA A 220 -4.28 -15.16 -2.09
N SER A 221 -4.00 -14.59 -3.27
CA SER A 221 -3.79 -15.40 -4.49
C SER A 221 -2.60 -16.35 -4.35
N ARG A 222 -1.54 -15.91 -3.65
CA ARG A 222 -0.37 -16.75 -3.39
C ARG A 222 -0.71 -17.96 -2.53
N ARG A 223 -1.48 -17.76 -1.44
CA ARG A 223 -1.94 -18.87 -0.60
C ARG A 223 -2.90 -19.80 -1.30
N LEU A 224 -3.81 -19.24 -2.12
CA LEU A 224 -4.68 -20.06 -2.95
C LEU A 224 -3.86 -20.96 -3.89
N GLN A 225 -2.84 -20.41 -4.55
CA GLN A 225 -1.96 -21.19 -5.41
C GLN A 225 -1.31 -22.34 -4.64
N ALA A 226 -0.79 -22.09 -3.44
CA ALA A 226 -0.20 -23.14 -2.58
C ALA A 226 -1.21 -24.26 -2.22
N VAL A 227 -2.48 -23.92 -1.99
CA VAL A 227 -3.55 -24.91 -1.77
C VAL A 227 -3.78 -25.74 -3.03
N LEU A 228 -3.86 -25.10 -4.19
CA LEU A 228 -4.11 -25.79 -5.48
C LEU A 228 -2.95 -26.69 -5.88
N ASP A 229 -1.70 -26.25 -5.70
CA ASP A 229 -0.49 -27.01 -6.03
C ASP A 229 -0.37 -28.30 -5.19
N ARG A 230 -0.64 -28.22 -3.88
CA ARG A 230 -0.66 -29.42 -3.01
C ARG A 230 -1.71 -30.42 -3.43
N GLY A 231 -2.89 -29.94 -3.82
CA GLY A 231 -3.99 -30.78 -4.31
C GLY A 231 -3.80 -31.27 -5.76
N ARG A 232 -2.77 -30.82 -6.48
CA ARG A 232 -2.58 -31.03 -7.92
C ARG A 232 -3.85 -30.70 -8.73
N LYS A 233 -4.46 -29.55 -8.39
CA LYS A 233 -5.77 -29.10 -8.92
C LYS A 233 -5.59 -28.13 -10.08
N GLU A 234 -5.18 -28.61 -11.24
CA GLU A 234 -4.97 -27.76 -12.43
C GLU A 234 -6.26 -27.18 -13.04
N ALA A 235 -7.42 -27.74 -12.70
CA ALA A 235 -8.69 -27.46 -13.37
C ALA A 235 -9.68 -26.59 -12.57
N VAL A 236 -9.29 -26.07 -11.39
CA VAL A 236 -10.14 -25.20 -10.58
C VAL A 236 -10.24 -23.82 -11.24
N GLN A 237 -11.47 -23.31 -11.42
CA GLN A 237 -11.67 -21.98 -11.99
C GLN A 237 -11.37 -20.90 -10.96
N VAL A 238 -10.31 -20.11 -11.17
CA VAL A 238 -9.96 -18.96 -10.32
C VAL A 238 -10.45 -17.67 -10.97
N LEU A 239 -11.35 -16.95 -10.27
CA LEU A 239 -11.87 -15.65 -10.66
C LEU A 239 -11.10 -14.55 -9.95
N GLY A 240 -10.30 -13.81 -10.72
CA GLY A 240 -9.51 -12.69 -10.21
C GLY A 240 -10.37 -11.45 -9.94
N SER A 241 -10.26 -10.88 -8.74
CA SER A 241 -10.87 -9.62 -8.34
C SER A 241 -9.80 -8.56 -8.06
N ARG A 242 -10.20 -7.28 -8.09
CA ARG A 242 -9.31 -6.18 -7.70
C ARG A 242 -9.37 -5.90 -6.20
N ARG A 243 -10.56 -6.02 -5.60
CA ARG A 243 -10.81 -5.70 -4.19
C ARG A 243 -11.31 -6.94 -3.45
N MET A 244 -10.93 -7.06 -2.19
CA MET A 244 -11.38 -8.16 -1.34
C MET A 244 -12.91 -8.10 -1.08
N ALA A 245 -13.48 -6.91 -1.03
CA ALA A 245 -14.92 -6.72 -0.95
C ALA A 245 -15.68 -7.39 -2.11
N ASP A 246 -15.10 -7.38 -3.33
CA ASP A 246 -15.70 -8.01 -4.50
C ASP A 246 -15.66 -9.54 -4.38
N CYS A 247 -14.61 -10.10 -3.73
CA CYS A 247 -14.53 -11.53 -3.43
C CYS A 247 -15.62 -11.95 -2.42
N LEU A 248 -15.79 -11.17 -1.35
CA LEU A 248 -16.86 -11.43 -0.37
C LEU A 248 -18.25 -11.32 -1.01
N ALA A 249 -18.50 -10.29 -1.83
CA ALA A 249 -19.76 -10.12 -2.53
C ALA A 249 -20.04 -11.31 -3.47
N ALA A 250 -19.02 -11.78 -4.21
CA ALA A 250 -19.17 -12.95 -5.09
C ALA A 250 -19.54 -14.23 -4.32
N LEU A 251 -18.99 -14.41 -3.11
CA LEU A 251 -19.32 -15.53 -2.23
C LEU A 251 -20.77 -15.43 -1.71
N LEU A 252 -21.16 -14.25 -1.21
CA LEU A 252 -22.51 -14.00 -0.67
C LEU A 252 -23.61 -14.18 -1.74
N GLU A 253 -23.35 -13.71 -2.94
CA GLU A 253 -24.29 -13.80 -4.08
C GLU A 253 -24.29 -15.20 -4.73
N GLY A 254 -23.44 -16.12 -4.30
CA GLY A 254 -23.34 -17.46 -4.86
C GLY A 254 -22.75 -17.51 -6.27
N ARG A 255 -22.06 -16.46 -6.71
CA ARG A 255 -21.34 -16.44 -8.00
C ARG A 255 -20.10 -17.33 -7.99
N VAL A 256 -19.57 -17.62 -6.80
CA VAL A 256 -18.49 -18.56 -6.57
C VAL A 256 -18.82 -19.50 -5.42
N GLY A 257 -18.28 -20.72 -5.44
CA GLY A 257 -18.43 -21.70 -4.38
C GLY A 257 -17.51 -21.44 -3.19
N ALA A 258 -16.38 -20.77 -3.43
CA ALA A 258 -15.41 -20.41 -2.39
C ALA A 258 -14.70 -19.08 -2.70
N ALA A 259 -14.07 -18.48 -1.67
CA ALA A 259 -13.23 -17.29 -1.82
C ALA A 259 -12.05 -17.36 -0.86
N MET A 260 -10.86 -16.95 -1.33
CA MET A 260 -9.70 -16.76 -0.49
C MET A 260 -9.76 -15.35 0.09
N LEU A 261 -10.04 -15.23 1.38
CA LEU A 261 -10.29 -13.97 2.07
C LEU A 261 -9.25 -13.69 3.14
N TRP A 262 -8.79 -12.44 3.23
CA TRP A 262 -8.03 -11.94 4.38
C TRP A 262 -8.92 -11.17 5.36
N GLU A 263 -8.40 -10.93 6.58
CA GLU A 263 -9.09 -10.09 7.55
C GLU A 263 -9.19 -8.62 7.09
N PRO A 264 -10.33 -7.94 7.26
CA PRO A 264 -11.50 -8.32 8.07
C PRO A 264 -12.57 -9.13 7.31
N TYR A 265 -12.40 -9.38 6.02
CA TYR A 265 -13.42 -10.02 5.18
C TYR A 265 -13.65 -11.49 5.54
N LEU A 266 -12.63 -12.16 6.08
CA LEU A 266 -12.76 -13.51 6.62
C LEU A 266 -13.75 -13.55 7.79
N THR A 267 -13.52 -12.74 8.83
CA THR A 267 -14.43 -12.62 9.97
C THR A 267 -15.80 -12.09 9.53
N TRP A 268 -15.82 -11.16 8.58
CA TRP A 268 -17.11 -10.63 8.07
C TRP A 268 -17.93 -11.69 7.36
N ALA A 269 -17.32 -12.53 6.53
CA ALA A 269 -17.99 -13.68 5.89
C ALA A 269 -18.59 -14.63 6.94
N GLN A 270 -17.84 -14.93 8.01
CA GLN A 270 -18.32 -15.77 9.10
C GLN A 270 -19.50 -15.14 9.86
N THR A 271 -19.42 -13.85 10.19
CA THR A 271 -20.48 -13.08 10.85
C THR A 271 -21.77 -13.07 10.03
N LEU A 272 -21.65 -12.95 8.70
CA LEU A 272 -22.79 -12.99 7.79
C LEU A 272 -23.28 -14.43 7.48
N GLY A 273 -22.60 -15.46 8.00
CA GLY A 273 -22.93 -16.86 7.74
C GLY A 273 -22.71 -17.27 6.28
N ALA A 274 -21.86 -16.55 5.54
CA ALA A 274 -21.61 -16.75 4.11
C ALA A 274 -20.99 -18.11 3.77
N GLY A 275 -20.29 -18.74 4.74
CA GLY A 275 -19.61 -20.01 4.51
C GLY A 275 -18.90 -20.53 5.74
N MET A 276 -18.10 -21.58 5.53
CA MET A 276 -17.22 -22.18 6.55
C MET A 276 -15.78 -22.04 6.10
N THR A 277 -14.91 -21.75 7.06
CA THR A 277 -13.46 -21.75 6.81
C THR A 277 -12.99 -23.16 6.49
N VAL A 278 -12.30 -23.32 5.38
CA VAL A 278 -11.58 -24.54 5.02
C VAL A 278 -10.38 -24.69 5.97
N ALA A 279 -10.02 -25.92 6.34
CA ALA A 279 -9.02 -26.20 7.35
C ALA A 279 -7.73 -25.37 7.16
N ALA A 280 -7.26 -24.76 8.25
CA ALA A 280 -6.18 -23.79 8.24
C ALA A 280 -4.83 -24.36 7.75
N ASP A 281 -4.58 -25.65 8.02
CA ASP A 281 -3.35 -26.35 7.61
C ASP A 281 -3.12 -26.32 6.09
N ASP A 282 -4.20 -26.20 5.32
CA ASP A 282 -4.14 -26.14 3.87
C ASP A 282 -3.86 -24.72 3.32
N CYS A 283 -4.04 -23.68 4.15
CA CYS A 283 -3.96 -22.28 3.70
C CYS A 283 -2.58 -21.63 3.88
N GLY A 284 -1.56 -22.37 4.34
CA GLY A 284 -0.17 -21.89 4.36
C GLY A 284 0.30 -21.32 5.70
N GLY A 285 1.51 -20.73 5.67
CA GLY A 285 2.23 -20.24 6.86
C GLY A 285 1.69 -18.93 7.43
N ASP A 286 2.53 -18.28 8.26
CA ASP A 286 2.19 -16.99 8.87
C ASP A 286 1.80 -15.94 7.83
N TYR A 287 0.90 -15.05 8.20
CA TYR A 287 0.57 -13.88 7.41
C TYR A 287 1.17 -12.63 8.06
N LEU A 288 2.04 -11.96 7.32
CA LEU A 288 2.81 -10.81 7.77
C LEU A 288 2.46 -9.57 6.97
N THR A 289 2.54 -8.43 7.63
CA THR A 289 2.42 -7.13 6.96
C THR A 289 3.51 -6.20 7.48
N GLY A 290 3.88 -5.18 6.70
CA GLY A 290 4.97 -4.30 7.11
C GLY A 290 4.97 -2.96 6.40
N ILE A 291 5.86 -2.12 6.86
CA ILE A 291 6.09 -0.77 6.38
C ILE A 291 7.30 -0.78 5.46
N MET A 292 7.13 -0.27 4.25
CA MET A 292 8.13 -0.22 3.20
C MET A 292 8.43 1.23 2.79
N ALA A 293 9.67 1.47 2.38
CA ALA A 293 10.09 2.69 1.70
C ALA A 293 11.18 2.36 0.67
N ASP A 294 11.56 3.32 -0.17
CA ASP A 294 12.82 3.26 -0.90
C ASP A 294 13.98 3.58 0.06
N GLU A 295 15.05 2.77 0.07
CA GLU A 295 16.17 2.91 0.99
C GLU A 295 16.90 4.25 0.83
N ALA A 296 17.12 4.67 -0.40
CA ALA A 296 17.80 5.92 -0.68
C ALA A 296 17.00 7.12 -0.17
N TRP A 297 15.67 7.06 -0.34
CA TRP A 297 14.77 8.06 0.21
C TRP A 297 14.78 8.04 1.75
N ALA A 298 14.60 6.87 2.37
CA ALA A 298 14.56 6.73 3.82
C ALA A 298 15.86 7.27 4.48
N ARG A 299 17.01 6.98 3.89
CA ARG A 299 18.32 7.46 4.36
C ARG A 299 18.48 8.98 4.25
N THR A 300 17.92 9.60 3.22
CA THR A 300 17.95 11.07 3.08
C THR A 300 16.89 11.79 3.90
N HIS A 301 15.89 11.04 4.42
CA HIS A 301 14.76 11.54 5.21
C HIS A 301 14.63 10.75 6.54
N GLU A 302 15.74 10.53 7.22
CA GLU A 302 15.81 9.71 8.43
C GLU A 302 14.87 10.20 9.52
N SER A 303 14.90 11.50 9.83
CA SER A 303 13.99 12.11 10.82
C SER A 303 12.51 11.91 10.50
N VAL A 304 12.14 11.95 9.20
CA VAL A 304 10.78 11.68 8.71
C VAL A 304 10.42 10.21 8.91
N THR A 305 11.33 9.31 8.56
CA THR A 305 11.15 7.86 8.70
C THR A 305 10.96 7.47 10.17
N VAL A 306 11.81 7.98 11.06
CA VAL A 306 11.71 7.78 12.50
C VAL A 306 10.40 8.35 13.06
N SER A 307 9.98 9.54 12.60
CA SER A 307 8.72 10.16 13.00
C SER A 307 7.51 9.30 12.64
N TYR A 308 7.52 8.69 11.44
CA TYR A 308 6.46 7.76 11.05
C TYR A 308 6.44 6.51 11.93
N LEU A 309 7.60 5.92 12.21
CA LEU A 309 7.70 4.72 13.04
C LEU A 309 7.29 4.98 14.51
N LYS A 310 7.56 6.17 15.05
CA LYS A 310 7.04 6.57 16.36
C LYS A 310 5.51 6.60 16.37
N ALA A 311 4.89 7.19 15.34
CA ALA A 311 3.44 7.22 15.20
C ALA A 311 2.86 5.79 15.00
N HIS A 312 3.56 4.94 14.27
CA HIS A 312 3.21 3.54 14.06
C HIS A 312 3.23 2.73 15.36
N ILE A 313 4.29 2.82 16.16
CA ILE A 313 4.40 2.18 17.48
C ILE A 313 3.25 2.65 18.41
N ARG A 314 2.97 3.95 18.42
CA ARG A 314 1.84 4.51 19.19
C ARG A 314 0.49 3.94 18.77
N ALA A 315 0.30 3.65 17.47
CA ALA A 315 -0.91 3.01 16.99
C ALA A 315 -1.04 1.57 17.50
N HIS A 316 0.05 0.79 17.50
CA HIS A 316 0.07 -0.53 18.11
C HIS A 316 -0.24 -0.49 19.62
N GLU A 317 0.34 0.47 20.32
CA GLU A 317 0.09 0.68 21.74
C GLU A 317 -1.39 0.99 22.01
N LEU A 318 -2.02 1.86 21.22
CA LEU A 318 -3.46 2.16 21.34
C LEU A 318 -4.29 0.90 21.13
N ILE A 319 -4.02 0.13 20.06
CA ILE A 319 -4.78 -1.10 19.77
C ILE A 319 -4.72 -2.07 20.95
N ARG A 320 -3.57 -2.21 21.59
CA ARG A 320 -3.39 -3.14 22.72
C ARG A 320 -3.99 -2.64 24.01
N ARG A 321 -3.85 -1.34 24.33
CA ARG A 321 -4.30 -0.76 25.61
C ARG A 321 -5.77 -0.41 25.62
N ASP A 322 -6.28 0.05 24.48
CA ASP A 322 -7.69 0.47 24.34
C ASP A 322 -8.24 0.03 22.97
N PRO A 323 -8.52 -1.28 22.82
CA PRO A 323 -9.03 -1.83 21.57
C PRO A 323 -10.40 -1.24 21.17
N LEU A 324 -11.21 -0.75 22.13
CA LEU A 324 -12.49 -0.12 21.83
C LEU A 324 -12.31 1.25 21.17
N ALA A 325 -11.38 2.07 21.69
CA ALA A 325 -11.04 3.35 21.05
C ALA A 325 -10.42 3.14 19.68
N ALA A 326 -9.52 2.16 19.53
CA ALA A 326 -8.94 1.79 18.24
C ALA A 326 -10.02 1.33 17.26
N ALA A 327 -10.93 0.45 17.68
CA ALA A 327 -12.02 -0.06 16.85
C ALA A 327 -12.98 1.06 16.40
N SER A 328 -13.27 2.03 17.26
CA SER A 328 -14.10 3.18 16.88
C SER A 328 -13.44 4.02 15.78
N ILE A 329 -12.13 4.29 15.88
CA ILE A 329 -11.37 5.01 14.85
C ILE A 329 -11.40 4.24 13.51
N ILE A 330 -11.16 2.93 13.57
CA ILE A 330 -11.14 2.07 12.40
C ILE A 330 -12.50 2.01 11.73
N ARG A 331 -13.60 1.87 12.51
CA ARG A 331 -14.97 1.92 12.01
C ARG A 331 -15.24 3.20 11.24
N ASP A 332 -14.91 4.34 11.85
CA ASP A 332 -15.17 5.66 11.27
C ASP A 332 -14.34 5.90 9.99
N ALA A 333 -13.15 5.30 9.89
CA ALA A 333 -12.27 5.41 8.74
C ALA A 333 -12.55 4.38 7.62
N SER A 334 -13.09 3.21 7.95
CA SER A 334 -13.27 2.08 7.01
C SER A 334 -14.72 1.75 6.70
N GLY A 335 -15.67 2.14 7.58
CA GLY A 335 -17.08 1.74 7.50
C GLY A 335 -17.36 0.29 7.91
N ILE A 336 -16.36 -0.44 8.41
CA ILE A 336 -16.52 -1.84 8.85
C ILE A 336 -17.22 -1.88 10.21
N PRO A 337 -18.18 -2.79 10.44
CA PRO A 337 -18.91 -2.90 11.70
C PRO A 337 -18.02 -3.27 12.90
N LEU A 338 -18.34 -2.77 14.09
CA LEU A 338 -17.56 -3.04 15.32
C LEU A 338 -17.53 -4.52 15.69
N GLU A 339 -18.61 -5.25 15.44
CA GLU A 339 -18.71 -6.70 15.68
C GLU A 339 -17.72 -7.51 14.82
N VAL A 340 -17.26 -6.95 13.71
CA VAL A 340 -16.20 -7.51 12.87
C VAL A 340 -14.82 -7.03 13.34
N ILE A 341 -14.69 -5.74 13.64
CA ILE A 341 -13.39 -5.14 13.97
C ILE A 341 -12.84 -5.69 15.26
N LEU A 342 -13.63 -5.79 16.32
CA LEU A 342 -13.14 -6.17 17.65
C LEU A 342 -12.51 -7.57 17.71
N PRO A 343 -13.15 -8.65 17.20
CA PRO A 343 -12.52 -9.97 17.19
C PRO A 343 -11.29 -10.00 16.28
N VAL A 344 -11.28 -9.26 15.18
CA VAL A 344 -10.13 -9.14 14.27
C VAL A 344 -8.94 -8.48 14.99
N LEU A 345 -9.15 -7.36 15.69
CA LEU A 345 -8.08 -6.71 16.43
C LEU A 345 -7.46 -7.63 17.50
N ALA A 346 -8.31 -8.45 18.15
CA ALA A 346 -7.86 -9.41 19.17
C ALA A 346 -7.09 -10.60 18.60
N SER A 347 -7.34 -10.99 17.36
CA SER A 347 -6.68 -12.12 16.68
C SER A 347 -5.31 -11.78 16.08
N ILE A 348 -5.01 -10.51 15.90
CA ILE A 348 -3.79 -10.02 15.26
C ILE A 348 -2.74 -9.71 16.33
N ARG A 349 -1.50 -10.17 16.11
CA ARG A 349 -0.34 -9.71 16.87
C ARG A 349 0.14 -8.37 16.31
N TRP A 350 0.00 -7.31 17.08
CA TRP A 350 0.48 -5.96 16.77
C TRP A 350 1.89 -5.80 17.32
N ASP A 351 2.89 -5.95 16.45
CA ASP A 351 4.29 -5.98 16.84
C ASP A 351 5.20 -5.58 15.68
N ALA A 352 5.86 -4.41 15.80
CA ALA A 352 6.74 -3.87 14.79
C ALA A 352 8.11 -4.56 14.73
N SER A 353 8.48 -5.33 15.75
CA SER A 353 9.77 -6.02 15.85
C SER A 353 9.94 -7.06 14.77
N VAL A 354 11.19 -7.43 14.49
CA VAL A 354 11.55 -8.46 13.52
C VAL A 354 12.05 -9.69 14.25
N TYR A 355 11.48 -10.83 13.95
CA TYR A 355 11.88 -12.14 14.46
C TYR A 355 12.48 -13.00 13.35
N SER A 356 13.33 -13.97 13.72
CA SER A 356 13.87 -14.93 12.75
C SER A 356 12.75 -15.71 12.04
N ARG A 357 11.65 -16.00 12.72
CA ARG A 357 10.42 -16.58 12.16
C ARG A 357 9.83 -15.74 11.04
N ASP A 358 9.80 -14.41 11.20
CA ASP A 358 9.24 -13.50 10.21
C ASP A 358 10.09 -13.52 8.92
N LEU A 359 11.41 -13.47 9.07
CA LEU A 359 12.34 -13.51 7.94
C LEU A 359 12.26 -14.85 7.19
N LEU A 360 12.13 -15.96 7.92
CA LEU A 360 11.95 -17.28 7.34
C LEU A 360 10.63 -17.37 6.55
N THR A 361 9.55 -16.78 7.07
CA THR A 361 8.26 -16.73 6.38
C THR A 361 8.37 -15.94 5.08
N LEU A 362 9.01 -14.76 5.09
CA LEU A 362 9.21 -13.95 3.88
C LEU A 362 10.11 -14.65 2.85
N SER A 363 11.18 -15.34 3.28
CA SER A 363 12.07 -16.06 2.37
C SER A 363 11.35 -17.18 1.61
N ARG A 364 10.49 -17.93 2.28
CA ARG A 364 9.68 -19.00 1.66
C ARG A 364 8.71 -18.50 0.59
N LEU A 365 8.21 -17.27 0.74
CA LEU A 365 7.35 -16.66 -0.28
C LEU A 365 8.09 -16.40 -1.59
N GLY A 366 9.39 -16.14 -1.53
CA GLY A 366 10.23 -15.93 -2.72
C GLY A 366 10.64 -17.23 -3.42
N GLU A 367 10.72 -18.35 -2.70
CA GLU A 367 11.21 -19.64 -3.25
C GLU A 367 10.17 -20.37 -4.10
N ASP A 368 8.88 -20.22 -3.80
CA ASP A 368 7.80 -20.98 -4.42
C ASP A 368 7.26 -20.36 -5.73
N ASP A 369 7.73 -19.18 -6.15
CA ASP A 369 7.22 -18.52 -7.35
C ASP A 369 7.85 -19.10 -8.63
N SER A 370 7.30 -20.23 -9.08
CA SER A 370 7.75 -20.95 -10.29
C SER A 370 7.56 -20.18 -11.61
N GLY A 371 6.97 -18.99 -11.56
CA GLY A 371 6.85 -18.07 -12.70
C GLY A 371 8.07 -17.17 -12.89
N LEU A 372 8.72 -16.79 -11.81
CA LEU A 372 10.02 -16.13 -11.77
C LEU A 372 11.01 -17.13 -11.13
N LYS A 373 11.74 -17.89 -11.92
CA LYS A 373 12.80 -18.79 -11.43
C LYS A 373 13.85 -17.97 -10.68
N LEU A 374 13.58 -17.68 -9.41
CA LEU A 374 14.55 -17.16 -8.49
C LEU A 374 15.59 -18.24 -8.22
N ARG A 375 16.78 -18.00 -8.73
CA ARG A 375 17.93 -18.86 -8.40
C ARG A 375 18.15 -18.78 -6.90
N SER A 376 17.92 -19.87 -6.19
CA SER A 376 18.09 -20.07 -4.75
C SER A 376 19.50 -19.76 -4.19
N SER A 377 20.41 -19.26 -5.03
CA SER A 377 21.81 -19.02 -4.65
C SER A 377 22.11 -17.64 -4.04
N SER A 378 21.13 -16.77 -3.84
CA SER A 378 21.35 -15.43 -3.28
C SER A 378 20.44 -15.05 -2.09
N LEU A 379 19.70 -15.98 -1.52
CA LEU A 379 18.81 -15.78 -0.37
C LEU A 379 19.54 -15.71 0.99
N SER A 380 20.86 -15.54 1.00
CA SER A 380 21.59 -15.24 2.23
C SER A 380 21.42 -13.81 2.75
N ALA A 381 20.81 -12.92 1.97
CA ALA A 381 20.36 -11.61 2.44
C ALA A 381 18.82 -11.64 2.44
N GLY A 382 18.21 -11.82 3.60
CA GLY A 382 16.80 -11.49 3.82
C GLY A 382 16.49 -10.07 3.34
N PRO A 383 15.20 -9.65 3.32
CA PRO A 383 14.86 -8.28 2.95
C PRO A 383 15.79 -7.31 3.68
N ALA A 384 16.28 -6.28 3.00
CA ALA A 384 17.10 -5.25 3.62
C ALA A 384 16.24 -4.58 4.71
N PHE A 385 16.32 -5.15 5.91
CA PHE A 385 15.64 -4.62 7.08
C PHE A 385 16.53 -3.55 7.70
N GLN A 386 16.00 -2.34 7.76
CA GLN A 386 16.69 -1.20 8.33
C GLN A 386 16.30 -1.05 9.81
N ALA A 387 16.94 -1.85 10.68
CA ALA A 387 16.65 -1.91 12.11
C ALA A 387 16.86 -0.56 12.82
N SER A 388 17.82 0.25 12.36
CA SER A 388 18.23 1.50 13.00
C SER A 388 17.08 2.48 13.19
N TYR A 389 16.21 2.65 12.19
CA TYR A 389 15.08 3.58 12.30
C TYR A 389 14.05 3.15 13.36
N LEU A 390 13.76 1.85 13.44
CA LEU A 390 12.84 1.34 14.46
C LEU A 390 13.44 1.42 15.87
N GLN A 391 14.75 1.16 16.01
CA GLN A 391 15.48 1.32 17.26
C GLN A 391 15.47 2.77 17.74
N GLU A 392 15.73 3.71 16.85
CA GLU A 392 15.69 5.14 17.18
C GLU A 392 14.28 5.58 17.58
N ALA A 393 13.26 5.12 16.86
CA ALA A 393 11.86 5.40 17.20
C ALA A 393 11.49 4.84 18.58
N ALA A 394 11.89 3.60 18.90
CA ALA A 394 11.67 2.99 20.19
C ALA A 394 12.39 3.73 21.32
N ALA A 395 13.67 4.09 21.12
CA ALA A 395 14.47 4.84 22.08
C ALA A 395 13.86 6.23 22.34
N ALA A 396 13.42 6.93 21.30
CA ALA A 396 12.76 8.24 21.44
C ALA A 396 11.44 8.15 22.22
N LEU A 397 10.75 7.02 22.17
CA LEU A 397 9.55 6.73 22.95
C LEU A 397 9.86 6.15 24.35
N LYS A 398 11.15 6.03 24.72
CA LYS A 398 11.61 5.44 25.97
C LYS A 398 11.18 3.98 26.18
N LEU A 399 11.10 3.24 25.09
CA LEU A 399 10.80 1.82 25.09
C LEU A 399 12.08 1.00 25.24
N PRO A 400 11.99 -0.30 25.58
CA PRO A 400 13.14 -1.18 25.65
C PRO A 400 13.95 -1.17 24.34
N SER A 401 15.27 -1.35 24.46
CA SER A 401 16.16 -1.41 23.30
C SER A 401 15.83 -2.60 22.42
N LEU A 402 15.69 -2.35 21.12
CA LEU A 402 15.53 -3.39 20.12
C LEU A 402 16.91 -3.85 19.63
N PRO A 403 17.10 -5.15 19.33
CA PRO A 403 18.37 -5.65 18.82
C PRO A 403 18.65 -5.18 17.40
N ASP A 404 19.92 -5.12 17.01
CA ASP A 404 20.37 -4.76 15.64
C ASP A 404 19.99 -5.82 14.61
N MET A 405 19.75 -7.03 15.05
CA MET A 405 19.37 -8.18 14.23
C MET A 405 17.97 -8.69 14.62
N ALA A 406 17.42 -9.54 13.77
CA ALA A 406 16.16 -10.21 14.09
C ALA A 406 16.24 -10.93 15.44
N ILE A 407 15.19 -10.80 16.24
CA ILE A 407 15.04 -11.50 17.51
C ILE A 407 15.06 -13.00 17.21
N PRO A 408 15.93 -13.80 17.88
CA PRO A 408 16.00 -15.23 17.66
C PRO A 408 14.68 -15.93 18.01
N HIS A 409 14.42 -17.04 17.31
CA HIS A 409 13.29 -17.95 17.55
C HIS A 409 11.91 -17.38 17.17
N ASP A 410 10.89 -17.92 17.84
CA ASP A 410 9.48 -17.61 17.64
C ASP A 410 9.07 -16.31 18.34
N TRP A 411 7.86 -15.84 18.02
CA TRP A 411 7.26 -14.70 18.69
C TRP A 411 7.11 -14.99 20.19
N THR A 412 7.67 -14.12 21.01
CA THR A 412 7.57 -14.21 22.47
C THR A 412 6.26 -13.60 22.96
N ASP A 413 5.74 -14.12 24.09
CA ASP A 413 4.56 -13.51 24.74
C ASP A 413 4.93 -12.16 25.35
N ASP A 414 6.16 -12.02 25.84
CA ASP A 414 6.72 -10.75 26.32
C ASP A 414 7.01 -9.84 25.11
N ARG A 415 6.12 -8.90 24.91
CA ARG A 415 6.30 -7.88 23.86
C ARG A 415 7.32 -6.86 24.32
N LEU A 416 8.14 -6.39 23.40
CA LEU A 416 9.21 -5.43 23.71
C LEU A 416 8.67 -4.02 24.04
N TYR A 417 7.40 -3.75 23.74
CA TYR A 417 6.72 -2.49 24.05
C TYR A 417 5.20 -2.65 24.16
#